data_6b16bef1c7bc2a0a0a3b8659c390082f
#
_entry.id   6b16bef1c7bc2a0a0a3b8659c390082f
#
_cell.length_a   1.000
_cell.length_b   1.000
_cell.length_c   1.000
_cell.angle_alpha   90.00
_cell.angle_beta   90.00
_cell.angle_gamma   90.00
#
_symmetry.space_group_name_H-M   'P 1'
#
loop_
_entity.id
_entity.type
_entity.pdbx_description
1 polymer ?
#
loop_
_entity_poly.entity_id
_entity_poly.type
_entity_poly.pdbx_seq_one_letter_code
_entity_poly.pdbx_strand_id
1 'polypeptide(L)'
;MNQSDSERIRSVIEGVGFEMTDREEEASLIGIVACSVRQKAIDKVYSKIHKWNQWKKERDLVTFVSGCILPADEEKFLKLFDLLFRMNQLRELPDMLRQCGMATAFAARNPLDSVNRVDDLTDFWQVNPSYSKSFEAFVPIQNGCDKFCSFCAVPYTRGREVSRSSREIIQEITSLVAKGVKSITLLGQNVNSYGLDRAGEEISFADLLRKIGELGKESDKDFWVYFTSPHPRDMTREVIEVIATYPVLAKQIHLPLQSGDDKLLRRMNRNHDVADYMEVVRDIRELIPQATLFTDIIVGFCGESKEQVERTAEVMLDVQYNMAYIAKYSPRVGAR
;
A
#
# COMPACT_ATOMS: atom_id res chain seq x y z
N MET A 1 -0.77 2.62 0.34
CA MET A 1 0.63 2.65 -0.18
C MET A 1 0.86 3.86 -1.08
N ASN A 2 0.25 3.98 -2.28
CA ASN A 2 0.58 5.09 -3.20
C ASN A 2 0.45 6.49 -2.59
N GLN A 3 -0.49 6.74 -1.68
CA GLN A 3 -0.58 8.01 -0.97
C GLN A 3 0.62 8.22 -0.06
N SER A 4 0.99 7.22 0.74
CA SER A 4 2.19 7.28 1.58
C SER A 4 3.47 7.42 0.75
N ASP A 5 3.55 6.74 -0.41
CA ASP A 5 4.66 6.91 -1.35
C ASP A 5 4.72 8.36 -1.87
N SER A 6 3.56 8.94 -2.25
CA SER A 6 3.46 10.35 -2.70
C SER A 6 3.89 11.34 -1.62
N GLU A 7 3.50 11.11 -0.37
CA GLU A 7 3.85 11.97 0.77
C GLU A 7 5.37 11.95 1.06
N ARG A 8 6.04 10.79 0.85
CA ARG A 8 7.50 10.70 0.96
C ARG A 8 8.22 11.33 -0.22
N ILE A 9 7.75 11.10 -1.45
CA ILE A 9 8.28 11.77 -2.66
C ILE A 9 8.16 13.28 -2.49
N ARG A 10 7.01 13.77 -2.05
CA ARG A 10 6.77 15.18 -1.76
C ARG A 10 7.79 15.72 -0.74
N SER A 11 8.00 15.01 0.37
CA SER A 11 8.95 15.42 1.40
C SER A 11 10.38 15.58 0.85
N VAL A 12 10.83 14.67 -0.02
CA VAL A 12 12.15 14.77 -0.68
C VAL A 12 12.21 15.99 -1.62
N ILE A 13 11.17 16.21 -2.43
CA ILE A 13 11.09 17.31 -3.39
C ILE A 13 11.05 18.66 -2.66
N GLU A 14 10.23 18.79 -1.61
CA GLU A 14 10.19 19.99 -0.75
C GLU A 14 11.54 20.23 -0.06
N GLY A 15 12.20 19.13 0.41
CA GLY A 15 13.51 19.19 1.06
C GLY A 15 14.65 19.70 0.16
N VAL A 16 14.50 19.63 -1.16
CA VAL A 16 15.43 20.23 -2.13
C VAL A 16 14.96 21.60 -2.66
N GLY A 17 13.93 22.18 -2.04
CA GLY A 17 13.53 23.56 -2.25
C GLY A 17 12.48 23.80 -3.34
N PHE A 18 11.72 22.76 -3.73
CA PHE A 18 10.52 22.94 -4.55
C PHE A 18 9.32 23.27 -3.66
N GLU A 19 8.41 24.09 -4.20
CA GLU A 19 7.13 24.41 -3.59
C GLU A 19 5.99 23.68 -4.30
N MET A 20 5.00 23.22 -3.53
CA MET A 20 3.84 22.56 -4.10
C MET A 20 2.84 23.56 -4.67
N THR A 21 2.25 23.23 -5.81
CA THR A 21 1.13 23.95 -6.42
C THR A 21 -0.01 23.01 -6.73
N ASP A 22 -1.25 23.46 -6.59
CA ASP A 22 -2.46 22.73 -6.98
C ASP A 22 -2.78 22.87 -8.49
N ARG A 23 -2.03 23.72 -9.20
CA ARG A 23 -2.22 24.02 -10.61
C ARG A 23 -1.17 23.33 -11.47
N GLU A 24 -1.57 22.25 -12.15
CA GLU A 24 -0.67 21.51 -13.07
C GLU A 24 -0.03 22.41 -14.13
N GLU A 25 -0.74 23.47 -14.54
CA GLU A 25 -0.29 24.40 -15.58
C GLU A 25 0.89 25.26 -15.14
N GLU A 26 1.09 25.47 -13.86
CA GLU A 26 2.17 26.30 -13.30
C GLU A 26 3.38 25.50 -12.85
N ALA A 27 3.22 24.17 -12.73
CA ALA A 27 4.27 23.31 -12.21
C ALA A 27 5.40 23.13 -13.21
N SER A 28 6.65 23.24 -12.75
CA SER A 28 7.87 22.89 -13.51
C SER A 28 8.26 21.41 -13.35
N LEU A 29 7.74 20.74 -12.31
CA LEU A 29 7.92 19.31 -12.04
C LEU A 29 6.57 18.67 -11.78
N ILE A 30 6.20 17.65 -12.54
CA ILE A 30 4.94 16.93 -12.39
C ILE A 30 5.22 15.43 -12.36
N GLY A 31 4.59 14.72 -11.42
CA GLY A 31 4.76 13.29 -11.33
C GLY A 31 3.50 12.49 -11.03
N ILE A 32 3.57 11.19 -11.29
CA ILE A 32 2.52 10.23 -10.98
C ILE A 32 3.10 9.08 -10.16
N VAL A 33 2.47 8.77 -9.04
CA VAL A 33 2.67 7.50 -8.35
C VAL A 33 1.68 6.49 -8.94
N ALA A 34 2.18 5.69 -9.88
CA ALA A 34 1.37 4.78 -10.69
C ALA A 34 0.95 3.52 -9.92
N CYS A 35 -0.14 2.90 -10.36
CA CYS A 35 -0.57 1.57 -9.92
C CYS A 35 -0.80 0.70 -11.15
N SER A 36 0.17 -0.17 -11.47
CA SER A 36 0.05 -1.10 -12.61
C SER A 36 -0.87 -2.30 -12.34
N VAL A 37 -1.46 -2.38 -11.14
CA VAL A 37 -2.35 -3.51 -10.76
C VAL A 37 -3.65 -3.50 -11.57
N ARG A 38 -4.17 -2.31 -11.91
CA ARG A 38 -5.45 -2.16 -12.63
C ARG A 38 -5.24 -1.46 -13.97
N GLN A 39 -5.77 -2.03 -15.07
CA GLN A 39 -5.66 -1.43 -16.40
C GLN A 39 -6.15 0.02 -16.43
N LYS A 40 -7.32 0.31 -15.84
CA LYS A 40 -7.85 1.68 -15.77
C LYS A 40 -6.89 2.70 -15.11
N ALA A 41 -6.03 2.25 -14.18
CA ALA A 41 -5.05 3.14 -13.56
C ALA A 41 -3.93 3.47 -14.54
N ILE A 42 -3.47 2.48 -15.31
CA ILE A 42 -2.47 2.68 -16.36
C ILE A 42 -3.00 3.55 -17.49
N ASP A 43 -4.25 3.36 -17.92
CA ASP A 43 -4.89 4.21 -18.94
C ASP A 43 -4.91 5.68 -18.52
N LYS A 44 -5.16 5.95 -17.24
CA LYS A 44 -5.08 7.32 -16.67
C LYS A 44 -3.65 7.87 -16.73
N VAL A 45 -2.62 7.05 -16.47
CA VAL A 45 -1.22 7.47 -16.57
C VAL A 45 -0.91 7.88 -18.01
N TYR A 46 -1.28 7.06 -19.01
CA TYR A 46 -1.08 7.40 -20.41
C TYR A 46 -1.82 8.69 -20.81
N SER A 47 -3.08 8.85 -20.39
CA SER A 47 -3.84 10.08 -20.67
C SER A 47 -3.15 11.33 -20.12
N LYS A 48 -2.64 11.27 -18.88
CA LYS A 48 -1.93 12.39 -18.24
C LYS A 48 -0.61 12.71 -18.94
N ILE A 49 0.23 11.70 -19.19
CA ILE A 49 1.55 11.94 -19.78
C ILE A 49 1.45 12.47 -21.22
N HIS A 50 0.46 12.03 -22.00
CA HIS A 50 0.22 12.60 -23.33
C HIS A 50 -0.11 14.09 -23.27
N LYS A 51 -0.94 14.54 -22.32
CA LYS A 51 -1.23 15.96 -22.06
C LYS A 51 0.05 16.72 -21.69
N TRP A 52 0.83 16.19 -20.74
CA TRP A 52 2.05 16.85 -20.27
C TRP A 52 3.15 16.93 -21.33
N ASN A 53 3.27 15.91 -22.18
CA ASN A 53 4.22 15.92 -23.30
C ASN A 53 3.84 16.97 -24.39
N GLN A 54 2.58 17.39 -24.46
CA GLN A 54 2.23 18.56 -25.29
C GLN A 54 2.73 19.84 -24.63
N TRP A 55 2.56 20.00 -23.32
CA TRP A 55 3.03 21.17 -22.58
C TRP A 55 4.55 21.34 -22.61
N LYS A 56 5.33 20.24 -22.64
CA LYS A 56 6.80 20.30 -22.82
C LYS A 56 7.26 20.98 -24.10
N LYS A 57 6.40 21.11 -25.10
CA LYS A 57 6.72 21.84 -26.34
C LYS A 57 6.66 23.36 -26.17
N GLU A 58 5.98 23.82 -25.13
CA GLU A 58 5.66 25.23 -24.90
C GLU A 58 6.36 25.80 -23.67
N ARG A 59 6.82 24.92 -22.76
CA ARG A 59 7.46 25.32 -21.49
C ARG A 59 8.41 24.26 -20.96
N ASP A 60 9.33 24.68 -20.11
CA ASP A 60 10.22 23.79 -19.38
C ASP A 60 9.40 23.01 -18.34
N LEU A 61 9.29 21.70 -18.54
CA LEU A 61 8.55 20.79 -17.69
C LEU A 61 9.26 19.45 -17.59
N VAL A 62 9.61 19.04 -16.40
CA VAL A 62 10.11 17.69 -16.11
C VAL A 62 8.97 16.82 -15.57
N THR A 63 8.90 15.60 -16.06
CA THR A 63 7.87 14.63 -15.64
C THR A 63 8.48 13.37 -15.07
N PHE A 64 7.88 12.83 -14.00
CA PHE A 64 8.32 11.57 -13.45
C PHE A 64 7.18 10.58 -13.23
N VAL A 65 7.54 9.29 -13.17
CA VAL A 65 6.65 8.20 -12.77
C VAL A 65 7.35 7.31 -11.75
N SER A 66 6.61 6.93 -10.69
CA SER A 66 7.06 6.03 -9.64
C SER A 66 5.89 5.16 -9.14
N GLY A 67 6.11 4.36 -8.11
CA GLY A 67 5.09 3.49 -7.49
C GLY A 67 5.15 2.05 -7.98
N CYS A 68 3.97 1.40 -8.13
CA CYS A 68 3.88 0.01 -8.55
C CYS A 68 3.93 -0.10 -10.08
N ILE A 69 5.12 -0.20 -10.66
CA ILE A 69 5.34 -0.30 -12.11
C ILE A 69 5.75 -1.73 -12.45
N LEU A 70 5.00 -2.37 -13.35
CA LEU A 70 5.38 -3.69 -13.88
C LEU A 70 6.56 -3.56 -14.85
N PRO A 71 7.48 -4.54 -14.90
CA PRO A 71 8.59 -4.55 -15.87
C PRO A 71 8.11 -4.38 -17.31
N ALA A 72 6.96 -4.94 -17.66
CA ALA A 72 6.36 -4.81 -18.99
C ALA A 72 5.90 -3.39 -19.37
N ASP A 73 5.64 -2.53 -18.37
CA ASP A 73 5.26 -1.13 -18.57
C ASP A 73 6.48 -0.19 -18.50
N GLU A 74 7.58 -0.62 -17.88
CA GLU A 74 8.77 0.18 -17.59
C GLU A 74 9.41 0.77 -18.86
N GLU A 75 9.68 -0.06 -19.87
CA GLU A 75 10.25 0.39 -21.13
C GLU A 75 9.41 1.45 -21.85
N LYS A 76 8.08 1.33 -21.75
CA LYS A 76 7.14 2.29 -22.34
C LYS A 76 7.16 3.61 -21.57
N PHE A 77 7.20 3.55 -20.24
CA PHE A 77 7.25 4.75 -19.42
C PHE A 77 8.58 5.49 -19.55
N LEU A 78 9.71 4.79 -19.70
CA LEU A 78 11.01 5.41 -19.95
C LEU A 78 11.05 6.22 -21.26
N LYS A 79 10.19 5.90 -22.24
CA LYS A 79 10.06 6.66 -23.48
C LYS A 79 9.15 7.89 -23.37
N LEU A 80 8.34 7.96 -22.31
CA LEU A 80 7.31 8.98 -22.17
C LEU A 80 7.61 10.00 -21.05
N PHE A 81 8.21 9.54 -19.97
CA PHE A 81 8.58 10.35 -18.81
C PHE A 81 10.08 10.68 -18.85
N ASP A 82 10.47 11.79 -18.26
CA ASP A 82 11.89 12.17 -18.13
C ASP A 82 12.59 11.36 -17.06
N LEU A 83 11.84 10.98 -16.00
CA LEU A 83 12.33 10.19 -14.88
C LEU A 83 11.39 9.02 -14.58
N LEU A 84 11.99 7.85 -14.35
CA LEU A 84 11.33 6.70 -13.76
C LEU A 84 12.22 6.21 -12.61
N PHE A 85 11.64 6.07 -11.42
CA PHE A 85 12.34 5.54 -10.26
C PHE A 85 11.43 4.67 -9.40
N ARG A 86 12.01 3.71 -8.72
CA ARG A 86 11.34 2.86 -7.73
C ARG A 86 11.46 3.48 -6.35
N MET A 87 10.57 3.11 -5.41
CA MET A 87 10.58 3.70 -4.06
C MET A 87 11.89 3.46 -3.29
N ASN A 88 12.59 2.36 -3.53
CA ASN A 88 13.92 2.12 -2.95
C ASN A 88 15.01 3.08 -3.47
N GLN A 89 14.74 3.79 -4.57
CA GLN A 89 15.63 4.82 -5.13
C GLN A 89 15.23 6.25 -4.70
N LEU A 90 14.29 6.39 -3.77
CA LEU A 90 13.75 7.69 -3.38
C LEU A 90 14.83 8.68 -2.90
N ARG A 91 15.87 8.19 -2.26
CA ARG A 91 16.99 9.02 -1.80
C ARG A 91 17.87 9.55 -2.93
N GLU A 92 17.88 8.86 -4.07
CA GLU A 92 18.61 9.28 -5.27
C GLU A 92 17.84 10.36 -6.08
N LEU A 93 16.55 10.58 -5.77
CA LEU A 93 15.70 11.49 -6.50
C LEU A 93 16.28 12.93 -6.64
N PRO A 94 16.92 13.52 -5.63
CA PRO A 94 17.57 14.82 -5.77
C PRO A 94 18.66 14.85 -6.84
N ASP A 95 19.47 13.78 -6.95
CA ASP A 95 20.50 13.65 -7.98
C ASP A 95 19.91 13.41 -9.36
N MET A 96 18.86 12.62 -9.45
CA MET A 96 18.13 12.39 -10.70
C MET A 96 17.53 13.71 -11.23
N LEU A 97 16.94 14.54 -10.35
CA LEU A 97 16.39 15.83 -10.73
C LEU A 97 17.48 16.78 -11.23
N ARG A 98 18.66 16.80 -10.58
CA ARG A 98 19.81 17.60 -11.04
C ARG A 98 20.29 17.17 -12.42
N GLN A 99 20.35 15.86 -12.71
CA GLN A 99 20.71 15.33 -14.04
C GLN A 99 19.70 15.77 -15.13
N CYS A 100 18.44 15.99 -14.76
CA CYS A 100 17.44 16.56 -15.68
C CYS A 100 17.48 18.10 -15.78
N GLY A 101 18.52 18.75 -15.26
CA GLY A 101 18.69 20.20 -15.29
C GLY A 101 17.86 20.94 -14.25
N MET A 102 17.20 20.24 -13.32
CA MET A 102 16.41 20.85 -12.25
C MET A 102 17.27 21.09 -11.01
N ALA A 103 17.64 22.32 -10.77
CA ALA A 103 18.38 22.74 -9.58
C ALA A 103 17.68 23.94 -8.93
N THR A 104 17.40 23.84 -7.64
CA THR A 104 16.97 24.99 -6.85
C THR A 104 18.18 25.70 -6.23
N ALA A 105 18.05 26.97 -5.89
CA ALA A 105 19.09 27.71 -5.18
C ALA A 105 19.42 27.09 -3.82
N PHE A 106 18.48 26.39 -3.22
CA PHE A 106 18.67 25.65 -1.96
C PHE A 106 19.52 24.40 -2.15
N ALA A 107 19.22 23.59 -3.18
CA ALA A 107 19.98 22.38 -3.51
C ALA A 107 21.43 22.69 -3.92
N ALA A 108 21.67 23.84 -4.56
CA ALA A 108 23.01 24.28 -4.93
C ALA A 108 23.88 24.66 -3.72
N ARG A 109 23.27 25.08 -2.59
CA ARG A 109 23.97 25.48 -1.36
C ARG A 109 24.16 24.34 -0.36
N ASN A 110 23.34 23.32 -0.44
CA ASN A 110 23.36 22.15 0.46
C ASN A 110 23.44 20.88 -0.39
N PRO A 111 24.65 20.49 -0.87
CA PRO A 111 24.80 19.16 -1.46
C PRO A 111 24.44 18.14 -0.39
N LEU A 112 23.40 17.32 -0.65
CA LEU A 112 23.12 16.17 0.20
C LEU A 112 24.36 15.30 0.15
N ASP A 113 24.98 15.06 1.31
CA ASP A 113 26.12 14.17 1.44
C ASP A 113 25.77 12.85 0.75
N SER A 114 26.72 12.37 -0.06
CA SER A 114 26.62 11.12 -0.80
C SER A 114 26.33 9.98 0.19
N VAL A 115 25.05 9.67 0.35
CA VAL A 115 24.60 8.56 1.18
C VAL A 115 25.06 7.29 0.49
N ASN A 116 25.86 6.48 1.21
CA ASN A 116 26.32 5.19 0.74
C ASN A 116 25.18 4.42 0.07
N ARG A 117 25.40 4.03 -1.18
CA ARG A 117 24.50 3.16 -1.93
C ARG A 117 24.41 1.82 -1.22
N VAL A 118 23.35 1.63 -0.50
CA VAL A 118 22.92 0.31 -0.03
C VAL A 118 21.65 -0.01 -0.83
N ASP A 119 21.68 -1.09 -1.59
CA ASP A 119 20.52 -1.64 -2.30
C ASP A 119 19.48 -2.21 -1.32
N ASP A 120 19.14 -1.44 -0.30
CA ASP A 120 18.20 -1.86 0.73
C ASP A 120 16.79 -1.41 0.36
N LEU A 121 15.89 -2.36 0.15
CA LEU A 121 14.45 -2.16 -0.09
C LEU A 121 13.76 -1.35 1.03
N THR A 122 14.46 -1.10 2.13
CA THR A 122 13.95 -0.43 3.33
C THR A 122 14.29 1.05 3.41
N ASP A 123 15.18 1.56 2.57
CA ASP A 123 15.69 2.94 2.65
C ASP A 123 14.63 4.04 2.56
N PHE A 124 13.53 3.79 1.84
CA PHE A 124 12.44 4.76 1.73
C PHE A 124 11.69 4.99 3.06
N TRP A 125 11.76 4.07 4.03
CA TRP A 125 11.13 4.25 5.34
C TRP A 125 11.85 5.27 6.21
N GLN A 126 13.11 5.55 5.92
CA GLN A 126 13.90 6.57 6.62
C GLN A 126 13.53 7.99 6.17
N VAL A 127 12.78 8.14 5.07
CA VAL A 127 12.24 9.41 4.65
C VAL A 127 10.95 9.70 5.42
N ASN A 128 10.95 10.76 6.24
CA ASN A 128 9.75 11.20 6.94
C ASN A 128 8.73 11.75 5.93
N PRO A 129 7.46 11.27 5.95
CA PRO A 129 6.45 11.76 5.01
C PRO A 129 5.99 13.19 5.34
N SER A 130 5.74 13.99 4.30
CA SER A 130 4.94 15.22 4.41
C SER A 130 3.46 14.84 4.36
N TYR A 131 2.86 14.58 5.53
CA TYR A 131 1.47 14.18 5.61
C TYR A 131 0.53 15.20 4.99
N SER A 132 -0.31 14.76 4.07
CA SER A 132 -1.23 15.62 3.32
C SER A 132 -2.44 16.10 4.13
N LYS A 133 -2.77 15.38 5.23
CA LYS A 133 -3.90 15.67 6.12
C LYS A 133 -3.46 15.74 7.57
N SER A 134 -4.02 16.68 8.31
CA SER A 134 -3.71 16.87 9.73
C SER A 134 -4.36 15.83 10.65
N PHE A 135 -5.46 15.19 10.21
CA PHE A 135 -6.24 14.26 11.02
C PHE A 135 -6.07 12.79 10.63
N GLU A 136 -5.45 12.51 9.49
CA GLU A 136 -5.29 11.15 8.93
C GLU A 136 -3.85 10.89 8.53
N ALA A 137 -3.34 9.69 8.84
CA ALA A 137 -2.00 9.27 8.44
C ALA A 137 -1.99 7.82 7.95
N PHE A 138 -1.14 7.55 6.97
CA PHE A 138 -0.89 6.22 6.41
C PHE A 138 0.51 5.75 6.78
N VAL A 139 0.60 4.75 7.65
CA VAL A 139 1.86 4.23 8.20
C VAL A 139 2.20 2.88 7.55
N PRO A 140 3.15 2.81 6.61
CA PRO A 140 3.64 1.54 6.11
C PRO A 140 4.36 0.76 7.21
N ILE A 141 3.91 -0.47 7.44
CA ILE A 141 4.56 -1.40 8.36
C ILE A 141 5.32 -2.50 7.62
N GLN A 142 5.00 -2.68 6.33
CA GLN A 142 5.54 -3.74 5.49
C GLN A 142 5.49 -3.31 4.01
N ASN A 143 6.43 -3.79 3.22
CA ASN A 143 6.47 -3.63 1.77
C ASN A 143 6.70 -4.97 1.07
N GLY A 144 6.11 -5.16 -0.13
CA GLY A 144 6.18 -6.42 -0.87
C GLY A 144 5.22 -7.49 -0.36
N CYS A 145 5.20 -8.66 -1.00
CA CYS A 145 4.30 -9.75 -0.62
C CYS A 145 4.80 -11.10 -1.15
N ASP A 146 4.82 -12.11 -0.29
CA ASP A 146 5.28 -13.48 -0.57
C ASP A 146 4.14 -14.47 -0.86
N LYS A 147 2.89 -14.01 -1.00
CA LYS A 147 1.75 -14.91 -1.25
C LYS A 147 1.66 -15.37 -2.71
N PHE A 148 2.18 -14.61 -3.67
CA PHE A 148 2.19 -14.96 -5.09
C PHE A 148 0.83 -15.41 -5.63
N CYS A 149 -0.26 -14.73 -5.22
CA CYS A 149 -1.58 -14.98 -5.80
C CYS A 149 -1.51 -14.81 -7.32
N SER A 150 -2.06 -15.75 -8.09
CA SER A 150 -1.85 -15.83 -9.55
C SER A 150 -2.42 -14.65 -10.36
N PHE A 151 -3.31 -13.86 -9.76
CA PHE A 151 -3.86 -12.65 -10.36
C PHE A 151 -3.12 -11.37 -9.97
N CYS A 152 -2.13 -11.46 -9.06
CA CYS A 152 -1.57 -10.30 -8.39
C CYS A 152 -0.19 -9.92 -8.94
N ALA A 153 -0.03 -8.63 -9.23
CA ALA A 153 1.23 -8.08 -9.74
C ALA A 153 2.18 -7.57 -8.63
N VAL A 154 1.76 -7.59 -7.37
CA VAL A 154 2.52 -7.00 -6.25
C VAL A 154 3.92 -7.59 -6.09
N PRO A 155 4.16 -8.92 -6.10
CA PRO A 155 5.50 -9.46 -5.96
C PRO A 155 6.47 -8.99 -7.05
N TYR A 156 5.96 -8.66 -8.24
CA TYR A 156 6.74 -8.21 -9.40
C TYR A 156 6.99 -6.70 -9.42
N THR A 157 6.20 -5.93 -8.65
CA THR A 157 6.29 -4.46 -8.62
C THR A 157 6.92 -3.94 -7.34
N ARG A 158 6.71 -4.63 -6.21
CA ARG A 158 7.21 -4.23 -4.88
C ARG A 158 8.20 -5.21 -4.27
N GLY A 159 8.42 -6.35 -4.93
CA GLY A 159 9.37 -7.37 -4.49
C GLY A 159 8.85 -8.26 -3.37
N ARG A 160 9.79 -8.93 -2.72
CA ARG A 160 9.58 -9.81 -1.58
C ARG A 160 9.10 -9.01 -0.38
N GLU A 161 8.48 -9.70 0.56
CA GLU A 161 8.00 -9.13 1.80
C GLU A 161 9.16 -8.66 2.67
N VAL A 162 9.08 -7.43 3.15
CA VAL A 162 10.04 -6.85 4.11
C VAL A 162 9.26 -6.10 5.17
N SER A 163 9.39 -6.51 6.43
CA SER A 163 8.78 -5.87 7.59
C SER A 163 9.66 -4.74 8.12
N ARG A 164 9.03 -3.62 8.41
CA ARG A 164 9.65 -2.47 9.07
C ARG A 164 9.84 -2.75 10.56
N SER A 165 10.85 -2.13 11.19
CA SER A 165 11.06 -2.25 12.64
C SER A 165 9.84 -1.79 13.44
N SER A 166 9.36 -2.62 14.36
CA SER A 166 8.26 -2.29 15.27
C SER A 166 8.55 -1.05 16.11
N ARG A 167 9.81 -0.87 16.51
CA ARG A 167 10.27 0.31 17.25
C ARG A 167 10.01 1.60 16.47
N GLU A 168 10.36 1.62 15.17
CA GLU A 168 10.15 2.79 14.32
C GLU A 168 8.67 3.05 14.07
N ILE A 169 7.88 1.98 13.87
CA ILE A 169 6.41 2.09 13.69
C ILE A 169 5.76 2.72 14.93
N ILE A 170 6.08 2.23 16.12
CA ILE A 170 5.54 2.74 17.36
C ILE A 170 5.98 4.20 17.61
N GLN A 171 7.23 4.54 17.33
CA GLN A 171 7.72 5.93 17.42
C GLN A 171 6.95 6.87 16.48
N GLU A 172 6.71 6.46 15.23
CA GLU A 172 5.95 7.24 14.26
C GLU A 172 4.51 7.43 14.72
N ILE A 173 3.81 6.35 15.16
CA ILE A 173 2.44 6.42 15.67
C ILE A 173 2.38 7.33 16.90
N THR A 174 3.29 7.21 17.85
CA THR A 174 3.36 8.07 19.04
C THR A 174 3.49 9.54 18.64
N SER A 175 4.38 9.85 17.68
CA SER A 175 4.53 11.21 17.17
C SER A 175 3.27 11.74 16.50
N LEU A 176 2.58 10.91 15.72
CA LEU A 176 1.33 11.27 15.05
C LEU A 176 0.21 11.56 16.05
N VAL A 177 0.05 10.70 17.06
CA VAL A 177 -0.93 10.90 18.15
C VAL A 177 -0.62 12.18 18.92
N ALA A 178 0.65 12.44 19.23
CA ALA A 178 1.08 13.67 19.88
C ALA A 178 0.73 14.93 19.07
N LYS A 179 0.80 14.86 17.74
CA LYS A 179 0.39 15.94 16.81
C LYS A 179 -1.13 16.05 16.63
N GLY A 180 -1.93 15.15 17.21
CA GLY A 180 -3.39 15.18 17.17
C GLY A 180 -4.02 14.46 15.98
N VAL A 181 -3.27 13.59 15.29
CA VAL A 181 -3.84 12.70 14.24
C VAL A 181 -4.86 11.77 14.88
N LYS A 182 -6.03 11.66 14.25
CA LYS A 182 -7.17 10.88 14.76
C LYS A 182 -7.37 9.53 14.08
N SER A 183 -6.93 9.40 12.83
CA SER A 183 -7.09 8.19 12.03
C SER A 183 -5.73 7.75 11.49
N ILE A 184 -5.29 6.57 11.90
CA ILE A 184 -4.03 5.98 11.45
C ILE A 184 -4.33 4.67 10.75
N THR A 185 -3.86 4.52 9.52
CA THR A 185 -4.02 3.27 8.77
C THR A 185 -2.68 2.59 8.57
N LEU A 186 -2.53 1.39 9.14
CA LEU A 186 -1.38 0.54 8.89
C LEU A 186 -1.43 -0.02 7.48
N LEU A 187 -0.37 0.16 6.72
CA LEU A 187 -0.29 -0.25 5.32
C LEU A 187 0.70 -1.41 5.14
N GLY A 188 0.26 -2.38 4.35
CA GLY A 188 1.05 -3.49 3.83
C GLY A 188 0.38 -4.05 2.59
N GLN A 189 1.05 -4.93 1.86
CA GLN A 189 0.44 -5.70 0.77
C GLN A 189 -0.15 -7.02 1.28
N ASN A 190 0.30 -7.46 2.45
CA ASN A 190 -0.26 -8.51 3.27
C ASN A 190 0.02 -8.15 4.74
N VAL A 191 -0.73 -7.20 5.27
CA VAL A 191 -0.40 -6.53 6.54
C VAL A 191 -0.28 -7.47 7.73
N ASN A 192 -1.05 -8.55 7.76
CA ASN A 192 -1.07 -9.50 8.88
C ASN A 192 -0.03 -10.64 8.79
N SER A 193 0.86 -10.60 7.76
CA SER A 193 2.10 -11.39 7.77
C SER A 193 3.29 -10.62 8.37
N TYR A 194 3.07 -9.40 8.85
CA TYR A 194 4.12 -8.60 9.48
C TYR A 194 4.94 -9.41 10.48
N GLY A 195 6.27 -9.32 10.37
CA GLY A 195 7.24 -10.00 11.22
C GLY A 195 7.58 -11.44 10.80
N LEU A 196 6.81 -12.07 9.89
CA LEU A 196 7.08 -13.45 9.46
C LEU A 196 8.37 -13.59 8.65
N ASP A 197 8.74 -12.56 7.87
CA ASP A 197 9.99 -12.49 7.11
C ASP A 197 11.23 -12.31 8.00
N ARG A 198 11.04 -11.89 9.26
CA ARG A 198 12.06 -11.65 10.27
C ARG A 198 11.77 -12.42 11.57
N ALA A 199 11.33 -13.67 11.43
CA ALA A 199 10.98 -14.51 12.57
C ALA A 199 12.13 -14.65 13.57
N GLY A 200 11.86 -14.35 14.84
CA GLY A 200 12.86 -14.34 15.92
C GLY A 200 13.65 -13.01 16.09
N GLU A 201 13.56 -12.09 15.13
CA GLU A 201 14.17 -10.76 15.20
C GLU A 201 13.10 -9.66 15.39
N GLU A 202 11.92 -9.86 14.82
CA GLU A 202 10.82 -8.92 14.89
C GLU A 202 9.59 -9.57 15.52
N ILE A 203 8.71 -8.75 16.09
CA ILE A 203 7.47 -9.19 16.73
C ILE A 203 6.40 -9.57 15.71
N SER A 204 5.41 -10.35 16.13
CA SER A 204 4.25 -10.71 15.31
C SER A 204 3.33 -9.51 15.04
N PHE A 205 2.43 -9.65 14.04
CA PHE A 205 1.39 -8.67 13.79
C PHE A 205 0.45 -8.48 15.01
N ALA A 206 0.11 -9.59 15.69
CA ALA A 206 -0.68 -9.54 16.92
C ALA A 206 0.02 -8.72 18.02
N ASP A 207 1.33 -8.93 18.20
CA ASP A 207 2.11 -8.19 19.19
C ASP A 207 2.27 -6.71 18.81
N LEU A 208 2.42 -6.39 17.52
CA LEU A 208 2.43 -5.01 17.06
C LEU A 208 1.11 -4.32 17.37
N LEU A 209 -0.03 -4.96 17.07
CA LEU A 209 -1.35 -4.43 17.41
C LEU A 209 -1.53 -4.27 18.93
N ARG A 210 -1.02 -5.22 19.72
CA ARG A 210 -1.04 -5.15 21.20
C ARG A 210 -0.28 -3.92 21.71
N LYS A 211 0.94 -3.69 21.21
CA LYS A 211 1.73 -2.49 21.56
C LYS A 211 1.02 -1.18 21.18
N ILE A 212 0.37 -1.15 20.02
CA ILE A 212 -0.44 0.01 19.60
C ILE A 212 -1.67 0.17 20.52
N GLY A 213 -2.28 -0.94 20.90
CA GLY A 213 -3.40 -0.96 21.84
C GLY A 213 -3.02 -0.41 23.22
N GLU A 214 -1.85 -0.81 23.75
CA GLU A 214 -1.34 -0.27 25.03
C GLU A 214 -1.03 1.22 24.92
N LEU A 215 -0.40 1.67 23.82
CA LEU A 215 -0.23 3.10 23.56
C LEU A 215 -1.57 3.85 23.61
N GLY A 216 -2.65 3.24 23.10
CA GLY A 216 -3.98 3.82 23.15
C GLY A 216 -4.56 3.93 24.56
N LYS A 217 -4.24 2.99 25.47
CA LYS A 217 -4.65 3.08 26.89
C LYS A 217 -3.86 4.13 27.66
N GLU A 218 -2.60 4.32 27.31
CA GLU A 218 -1.70 5.28 27.96
C GLU A 218 -1.91 6.72 27.47
N SER A 219 -2.50 6.87 26.28
CA SER A 219 -2.72 8.18 25.65
C SER A 219 -3.94 8.90 26.25
N ASP A 220 -3.83 10.20 26.47
CA ASP A 220 -4.93 11.11 26.78
C ASP A 220 -5.71 11.55 25.54
N LYS A 221 -5.32 11.09 24.34
CA LYS A 221 -5.89 11.47 23.05
C LYS A 221 -6.64 10.32 22.40
N ASP A 222 -7.83 10.62 21.90
CA ASP A 222 -8.61 9.67 21.11
C ASP A 222 -8.03 9.56 19.68
N PHE A 223 -7.79 8.33 19.26
CA PHE A 223 -7.42 8.00 17.87
C PHE A 223 -7.90 6.60 17.53
N TRP A 224 -7.97 6.31 16.24
CA TRP A 224 -8.28 4.98 15.70
C TRP A 224 -7.19 4.47 14.80
N VAL A 225 -6.92 3.17 14.91
CA VAL A 225 -5.98 2.47 14.06
C VAL A 225 -6.72 1.44 13.22
N TYR A 226 -6.58 1.60 11.91
CA TYR A 226 -7.07 0.70 10.88
C TYR A 226 -5.90 -0.06 10.27
N PHE A 227 -6.20 -1.13 9.55
CA PHE A 227 -5.23 -1.79 8.67
C PHE A 227 -5.87 -2.24 7.37
N THR A 228 -5.07 -2.42 6.33
CA THR A 228 -5.55 -2.78 5.00
C THR A 228 -4.85 -4.02 4.47
N SER A 229 -5.53 -4.74 3.55
CA SER A 229 -4.97 -5.87 2.82
C SER A 229 -4.52 -7.05 3.69
N PRO A 230 -5.25 -7.47 4.74
CA PRO A 230 -4.93 -8.72 5.42
C PRO A 230 -5.23 -9.90 4.49
N HIS A 231 -4.52 -11.00 4.70
CA HIS A 231 -4.81 -12.28 4.06
C HIS A 231 -5.59 -13.19 5.01
N PRO A 232 -6.68 -13.85 4.59
CA PRO A 232 -7.49 -14.71 5.47
C PRO A 232 -6.66 -15.76 6.21
N ARG A 233 -5.72 -16.43 5.54
CA ARG A 233 -4.85 -17.43 6.15
C ARG A 233 -4.03 -16.94 7.34
N ASP A 234 -3.65 -15.67 7.33
CA ASP A 234 -2.82 -15.07 8.38
C ASP A 234 -3.66 -14.29 9.41
N MET A 235 -5.00 -14.33 9.30
CA MET A 235 -5.93 -13.76 10.27
C MET A 235 -6.22 -14.78 11.38
N THR A 236 -5.27 -14.89 12.30
CA THR A 236 -5.36 -15.85 13.41
C THR A 236 -6.36 -15.39 14.48
N ARG A 237 -6.87 -16.32 15.28
CA ARG A 237 -7.74 -16.01 16.43
C ARG A 237 -7.07 -15.03 17.38
N GLU A 238 -5.75 -15.14 17.61
CA GLU A 238 -5.00 -14.18 18.43
C GLU A 238 -5.09 -12.74 17.91
N VAL A 239 -4.95 -12.54 16.58
CA VAL A 239 -5.11 -11.21 15.97
C VAL A 239 -6.50 -10.65 16.24
N ILE A 240 -7.55 -11.48 16.10
CA ILE A 240 -8.94 -11.08 16.34
C ILE A 240 -9.16 -10.75 17.82
N GLU A 241 -8.62 -11.52 18.75
CA GLU A 241 -8.68 -11.27 20.20
C GLU A 241 -8.03 -9.93 20.57
N VAL A 242 -6.87 -9.62 19.99
CA VAL A 242 -6.20 -8.33 20.19
C VAL A 242 -7.06 -7.19 19.66
N ILE A 243 -7.64 -7.34 18.45
CA ILE A 243 -8.56 -6.33 17.90
C ILE A 243 -9.78 -6.15 18.83
N ALA A 244 -10.34 -7.23 19.36
CA ALA A 244 -11.46 -7.18 20.29
C ALA A 244 -11.14 -6.40 21.58
N THR A 245 -9.93 -6.62 22.12
CA THR A 245 -9.48 -6.12 23.42
C THR A 245 -9.27 -4.62 23.45
N TYR A 246 -8.73 -4.02 22.39
CA TYR A 246 -8.30 -2.61 22.42
C TYR A 246 -9.26 -1.68 21.67
N PRO A 247 -9.88 -0.69 22.36
CA PRO A 247 -10.84 0.24 21.75
C PRO A 247 -10.27 1.05 20.58
N VAL A 248 -8.98 1.40 20.62
CA VAL A 248 -8.32 2.18 19.56
C VAL A 248 -8.16 1.40 18.26
N LEU A 249 -8.20 0.06 18.30
CA LEU A 249 -8.19 -0.78 17.11
C LEU A 249 -9.60 -0.81 16.51
N ALA A 250 -9.72 -0.29 15.29
CA ALA A 250 -11.01 -0.19 14.61
C ALA A 250 -11.64 -1.57 14.37
N LYS A 251 -12.93 -1.69 14.66
CA LYS A 251 -13.70 -2.93 14.46
C LYS A 251 -14.20 -3.06 13.00
N GLN A 252 -13.45 -2.50 12.08
CA GLN A 252 -13.67 -2.56 10.64
C GLN A 252 -12.61 -3.47 10.02
N ILE A 253 -13.02 -4.65 9.57
CA ILE A 253 -12.11 -5.68 9.08
C ILE A 253 -12.37 -5.90 7.59
N HIS A 254 -11.36 -5.61 6.76
CA HIS A 254 -11.37 -5.90 5.35
C HIS A 254 -10.70 -7.26 5.12
N LEU A 255 -11.47 -8.30 4.83
CA LEU A 255 -11.02 -9.68 4.67
C LEU A 255 -11.31 -10.17 3.24
N PRO A 256 -10.35 -10.06 2.29
CA PRO A 256 -10.57 -10.40 0.89
C PRO A 256 -10.76 -11.89 0.65
N LEU A 257 -11.99 -12.32 0.29
CA LEU A 257 -12.31 -13.71 -0.07
C LEU A 257 -11.78 -14.06 -1.47
N GLN A 258 -11.99 -13.19 -2.43
CA GLN A 258 -11.70 -13.31 -3.86
C GLN A 258 -12.66 -14.24 -4.62
N SER A 259 -12.98 -15.44 -4.11
CA SER A 259 -13.93 -16.40 -4.65
C SER A 259 -14.51 -17.30 -3.55
N GLY A 260 -15.74 -17.73 -3.69
CA GLY A 260 -16.40 -18.73 -2.82
C GLY A 260 -16.28 -20.15 -3.35
N ASP A 261 -15.33 -20.44 -4.23
CA ASP A 261 -15.09 -21.80 -4.77
C ASP A 261 -13.66 -22.26 -4.51
N ASP A 262 -13.50 -23.42 -3.85
CA ASP A 262 -12.19 -23.94 -3.46
C ASP A 262 -11.28 -24.26 -4.65
N LYS A 263 -11.86 -24.73 -5.79
CA LYS A 263 -11.05 -25.02 -6.98
C LYS A 263 -10.51 -23.72 -7.56
N LEU A 264 -11.32 -22.64 -7.50
CA LEU A 264 -10.90 -21.34 -7.97
C LEU A 264 -9.89 -20.70 -7.02
N LEU A 265 -10.09 -20.78 -5.70
CA LEU A 265 -9.11 -20.32 -4.70
C LEU A 265 -7.76 -21.01 -4.86
N ARG A 266 -7.72 -22.33 -5.10
CA ARG A 266 -6.47 -23.05 -5.41
C ARG A 266 -5.81 -22.53 -6.69
N ARG A 267 -6.58 -22.29 -7.77
CA ARG A 267 -6.06 -21.71 -9.01
C ARG A 267 -5.56 -20.27 -8.84
N MET A 268 -6.19 -19.53 -7.94
CA MET A 268 -5.74 -18.18 -7.53
C MET A 268 -4.53 -18.21 -6.58
N ASN A 269 -4.06 -19.39 -6.17
CA ASN A 269 -2.97 -19.58 -5.20
C ASN A 269 -3.25 -18.90 -3.84
N ARG A 270 -4.51 -19.02 -3.34
CA ARG A 270 -4.90 -18.36 -2.08
C ARG A 270 -4.45 -19.12 -0.83
N ASN A 271 -4.10 -20.41 -0.95
CA ASN A 271 -3.62 -21.24 0.16
C ASN A 271 -4.54 -21.27 1.39
N HIS A 272 -5.85 -21.17 1.17
CA HIS A 272 -6.94 -21.41 2.10
C HIS A 272 -8.17 -21.88 1.30
N ASP A 273 -9.09 -22.54 1.92
CA ASP A 273 -10.38 -22.88 1.34
C ASP A 273 -11.53 -22.07 1.94
N VAL A 274 -12.75 -22.32 1.48
CA VAL A 274 -13.95 -21.61 1.97
C VAL A 274 -14.22 -21.94 3.43
N ALA A 275 -13.95 -23.17 3.87
CA ALA A 275 -14.18 -23.59 5.26
C ALA A 275 -13.24 -22.83 6.22
N ASP A 276 -11.94 -22.73 5.89
CA ASP A 276 -10.96 -21.94 6.62
C ASP A 276 -11.41 -20.46 6.73
N TYR A 277 -11.88 -19.91 5.61
CA TYR A 277 -12.38 -18.52 5.57
C TYR A 277 -13.59 -18.32 6.50
N MET A 278 -14.56 -19.25 6.45
CA MET A 278 -15.76 -19.18 7.29
C MET A 278 -15.45 -19.39 8.78
N GLU A 279 -14.37 -20.11 9.12
CA GLU A 279 -13.89 -20.19 10.50
C GLU A 279 -13.42 -18.83 11.01
N VAL A 280 -12.59 -18.12 10.23
CA VAL A 280 -12.16 -16.76 10.55
C VAL A 280 -13.36 -15.80 10.71
N VAL A 281 -14.37 -15.90 9.84
CA VAL A 281 -15.60 -15.10 9.93
C VAL A 281 -16.36 -15.39 11.22
N ARG A 282 -16.47 -16.67 11.61
CA ARG A 282 -17.11 -17.07 12.88
C ARG A 282 -16.37 -16.51 14.08
N ASP A 283 -15.04 -16.62 14.11
CA ASP A 283 -14.21 -16.06 15.19
C ASP A 283 -14.40 -14.53 15.30
N ILE A 284 -14.45 -13.84 14.18
CA ILE A 284 -14.71 -12.38 14.17
C ILE A 284 -16.10 -12.08 14.74
N ARG A 285 -17.14 -12.80 14.31
CA ARG A 285 -18.52 -12.59 14.78
C ARG A 285 -18.71 -12.92 16.25
N GLU A 286 -17.98 -13.97 16.74
CA GLU A 286 -17.99 -14.38 18.15
C GLU A 286 -17.30 -13.34 19.04
N LEU A 287 -16.07 -12.93 18.68
CA LEU A 287 -15.22 -12.08 19.51
C LEU A 287 -15.54 -10.58 19.36
N ILE A 288 -16.04 -10.19 18.19
CA ILE A 288 -16.34 -8.79 17.86
C ILE A 288 -17.72 -8.71 17.18
N PRO A 289 -18.83 -8.92 17.90
CA PRO A 289 -20.18 -8.95 17.30
C PRO A 289 -20.54 -7.69 16.50
N GLN A 290 -19.98 -6.53 16.88
CA GLN A 290 -20.20 -5.25 16.21
C GLN A 290 -19.24 -5.00 15.02
N ALA A 291 -18.35 -5.96 14.66
CA ALA A 291 -17.42 -5.77 13.57
C ALA A 291 -18.14 -5.56 12.24
N THR A 292 -17.66 -4.61 11.46
CA THR A 292 -18.02 -4.46 10.06
C THR A 292 -17.04 -5.24 9.18
N LEU A 293 -17.57 -6.10 8.30
CA LEU A 293 -16.79 -6.93 7.40
C LEU A 293 -16.86 -6.41 5.98
N PHE A 294 -15.70 -6.22 5.37
CA PHE A 294 -15.55 -5.84 3.96
C PHE A 294 -14.77 -6.93 3.23
N THR A 295 -15.02 -7.08 1.93
CA THR A 295 -14.32 -8.08 1.12
C THR A 295 -14.04 -7.57 -0.29
N ASP A 296 -13.11 -8.25 -0.99
CA ASP A 296 -12.90 -8.15 -2.42
C ASP A 296 -13.31 -9.47 -3.09
N ILE A 297 -13.99 -9.37 -4.23
CA ILE A 297 -14.39 -10.49 -5.08
C ILE A 297 -13.88 -10.25 -6.50
N ILE A 298 -13.30 -11.27 -7.11
CA ILE A 298 -12.92 -11.27 -8.52
C ILE A 298 -13.86 -12.20 -9.28
N VAL A 299 -14.53 -11.68 -10.30
CA VAL A 299 -15.40 -12.46 -11.20
C VAL A 299 -14.78 -12.55 -12.60
N GLY A 300 -15.02 -13.67 -13.28
CA GLY A 300 -14.48 -13.93 -14.62
C GLY A 300 -12.98 -14.28 -14.61
N PHE A 301 -12.48 -14.84 -13.51
CA PHE A 301 -11.13 -15.40 -13.49
C PHE A 301 -10.99 -16.51 -14.53
N CYS A 302 -9.79 -16.71 -15.09
CA CYS A 302 -9.55 -17.65 -16.19
C CYS A 302 -10.24 -19.00 -15.97
N GLY A 303 -11.22 -19.34 -16.82
CA GLY A 303 -11.98 -20.60 -16.77
C GLY A 303 -12.92 -20.73 -15.57
N GLU A 304 -13.34 -19.64 -14.94
CA GLU A 304 -14.41 -19.63 -13.95
C GLU A 304 -15.74 -20.00 -14.60
N SER A 305 -16.47 -20.96 -14.03
CA SER A 305 -17.79 -21.36 -14.48
C SER A 305 -18.88 -20.54 -13.78
N LYS A 306 -20.11 -20.59 -14.34
CA LYS A 306 -21.27 -19.94 -13.74
C LYS A 306 -21.58 -20.47 -12.35
N GLU A 307 -21.49 -21.78 -12.16
CA GLU A 307 -21.72 -22.46 -10.89
C GLU A 307 -20.68 -22.03 -9.82
N GLN A 308 -19.47 -21.68 -10.22
CA GLN A 308 -18.44 -21.15 -9.31
C GLN A 308 -18.77 -19.72 -8.86
N VAL A 309 -19.32 -18.89 -9.76
CA VAL A 309 -19.85 -17.57 -9.41
C VAL A 309 -21.02 -17.68 -8.46
N GLU A 310 -21.94 -18.64 -8.71
CA GLU A 310 -23.10 -18.90 -7.84
C GLU A 310 -22.66 -19.28 -6.43
N ARG A 311 -21.68 -20.19 -6.27
CA ARG A 311 -21.09 -20.50 -4.95
C ARG A 311 -20.48 -19.29 -4.27
N THR A 312 -19.84 -18.40 -5.02
CA THR A 312 -19.33 -17.14 -4.47
C THR A 312 -20.47 -16.26 -3.94
N ALA A 313 -21.58 -16.19 -4.66
CA ALA A 313 -22.77 -15.47 -4.21
C ALA A 313 -23.40 -16.09 -2.94
N GLU A 314 -23.44 -17.42 -2.84
CA GLU A 314 -23.89 -18.13 -1.63
C GLU A 314 -23.05 -17.76 -0.42
N VAL A 315 -21.72 -17.84 -0.51
CA VAL A 315 -20.81 -17.42 0.59
C VAL A 315 -21.04 -15.94 0.96
N MET A 316 -21.27 -15.06 -0.02
CA MET A 316 -21.54 -13.66 0.26
C MET A 316 -22.86 -13.46 1.04
N LEU A 317 -23.88 -14.25 0.73
CA LEU A 317 -25.16 -14.24 1.45
C LEU A 317 -25.01 -14.77 2.88
N ASP A 318 -24.21 -15.80 3.08
CA ASP A 318 -23.96 -16.40 4.41
C ASP A 318 -23.15 -15.46 5.33
N VAL A 319 -22.12 -14.81 4.78
CA VAL A 319 -21.28 -13.89 5.55
C VAL A 319 -21.95 -12.56 5.86
N GLN A 320 -22.84 -12.08 4.99
CA GLN A 320 -23.52 -10.78 5.11
C GLN A 320 -22.54 -9.61 5.31
N TYR A 321 -21.68 -9.40 4.31
CA TYR A 321 -20.72 -8.29 4.33
C TYR A 321 -21.41 -6.93 4.39
N ASN A 322 -20.81 -6.00 5.13
CA ASN A 322 -21.22 -4.59 5.10
C ASN A 322 -20.90 -3.94 3.75
N MET A 323 -19.82 -4.40 3.08
CA MET A 323 -19.44 -3.97 1.74
C MET A 323 -18.61 -5.03 1.03
N ALA A 324 -18.87 -5.20 -0.27
CA ALA A 324 -18.07 -6.03 -1.16
C ALA A 324 -17.60 -5.22 -2.38
N TYR A 325 -16.31 -5.24 -2.64
CA TYR A 325 -15.72 -4.66 -3.85
C TYR A 325 -15.62 -5.76 -4.92
N ILE A 326 -16.50 -5.72 -5.91
CA ILE A 326 -16.55 -6.72 -6.97
C ILE A 326 -15.82 -6.18 -8.20
N ALA A 327 -14.80 -6.89 -8.64
CA ALA A 327 -14.01 -6.54 -9.81
C ALA A 327 -14.08 -7.65 -10.88
N LYS A 328 -14.24 -7.24 -12.13
CA LYS A 328 -14.02 -8.15 -13.27
C LYS A 328 -12.53 -8.43 -13.37
N TYR A 329 -12.16 -9.71 -13.54
CA TYR A 329 -10.79 -10.10 -13.77
C TYR A 329 -10.17 -9.36 -14.96
N SER A 330 -8.96 -8.87 -14.77
CA SER A 330 -8.19 -8.19 -15.82
C SER A 330 -6.77 -8.77 -15.82
N PRO A 331 -6.41 -9.57 -16.85
CA PRO A 331 -5.08 -10.16 -16.94
C PRO A 331 -4.03 -9.05 -17.06
N ARG A 332 -2.90 -9.25 -16.38
CA ARG A 332 -1.74 -8.34 -16.44
C ARG A 332 -0.55 -9.08 -16.98
N VAL A 333 0.08 -8.53 -18.01
CA VAL A 333 1.33 -9.07 -18.58
C VAL A 333 2.42 -9.03 -17.50
N GLY A 334 3.01 -10.19 -17.21
CA GLY A 334 4.04 -10.33 -16.16
C GLY A 334 3.52 -10.76 -14.78
N ALA A 335 2.19 -10.81 -14.54
CA ALA A 335 1.60 -11.64 -13.49
C ALA A 335 1.43 -13.08 -14.03
N ARG A 336 1.46 -14.10 -13.14
CA ARG A 336 1.38 -15.51 -13.58
C ARG A 336 0.10 -15.85 -14.31
#